data_c3d18998b9bd9fe7fd0c70e194f993a9
#
_entry.id   c3d18998b9bd9fe7fd0c70e194f993a9
#
_cell.length_a   1.000
_cell.length_b   1.000
_cell.length_c   1.000
_cell.angle_alpha   90.00
_cell.angle_beta   90.00
_cell.angle_gamma   90.00
#
_symmetry.space_group_name_H-M   'P 1'
#
loop_
_entity.id
_entity.type
_entity.pdbx_description
1 polymer ?
#
loop_
_entity_poly.entity_id
_entity_poly.type
_entity_poly.pdbx_seq_one_letter_code
_entity_poly.pdbx_strand_id
1 'polypeptide(L)'
;MLLIVVHIVGLWITSPPDVIDALLFVSPTPFSVWGVVAMWAALFAACLAALRRKLSLRARSWRWSHKTLVTVIVTGTVVHAMLIEGTMEVYSKAILCGLVIAATVLALFDFKFGFAVSKLQS
;
A
#
# COMPACT_ATOMS: atom_id res chain seq x y z
N MET A 1 -7.59 2.34 5.20
CA MET A 1 -7.91 3.72 4.78
C MET A 1 -7.93 4.70 5.94
N LEU A 2 -8.62 4.41 7.08
CA LEU A 2 -8.70 5.33 8.21
C LEU A 2 -7.32 5.82 8.70
N LEU A 3 -6.36 4.91 8.88
CA LEU A 3 -5.00 5.26 9.34
C LEU A 3 -4.26 6.19 8.37
N ILE A 4 -4.46 6.04 7.07
CA ILE A 4 -3.88 6.95 6.05
C ILE A 4 -4.48 8.34 6.21
N VAL A 5 -5.79 8.44 6.38
CA VAL A 5 -6.48 9.73 6.57
C VAL A 5 -5.98 10.40 7.85
N VAL A 6 -5.91 9.67 8.96
CA VAL A 6 -5.41 10.20 10.25
C VAL A 6 -3.97 10.68 10.11
N HIS A 7 -3.12 9.92 9.41
CA HIS A 7 -1.72 10.30 9.17
C HIS A 7 -1.62 11.61 8.36
N ILE A 8 -2.37 11.71 7.26
CA ILE A 8 -2.36 12.92 6.42
C ILE A 8 -2.92 14.13 7.17
N VAL A 9 -4.02 13.95 7.91
CA VAL A 9 -4.60 15.02 8.73
C VAL A 9 -3.63 15.49 9.81
N GLY A 10 -2.93 14.55 10.47
CA GLY A 10 -1.89 14.88 11.44
C GLY A 10 -0.77 15.73 10.83
N LEU A 11 -0.26 15.32 9.67
CA LEU A 11 0.75 16.09 8.93
C LEU A 11 0.22 17.45 8.47
N TRP A 12 -1.02 17.52 8.02
CA TRP A 12 -1.64 18.78 7.61
C TRP A 12 -1.75 19.77 8.76
N ILE A 13 -2.05 19.32 9.98
CA ILE A 13 -2.13 20.18 11.17
C ILE A 13 -0.74 20.66 11.59
N THR A 14 0.29 19.82 11.46
CA THR A 14 1.66 20.13 11.94
C THR A 14 2.48 20.90 10.91
N SER A 15 2.39 20.56 9.63
CA SER A 15 3.16 21.17 8.56
C SER A 15 2.42 21.12 7.21
N PRO A 16 1.45 22.01 6.98
CA PRO A 16 0.69 22.08 5.73
C PRO A 16 1.57 22.21 4.47
N PRO A 17 2.64 23.05 4.47
CA PRO A 17 3.51 23.17 3.30
C PRO A 17 4.15 21.84 2.88
N ASP A 18 4.63 21.04 3.85
CA ASP A 18 5.29 19.77 3.57
C ASP A 18 4.33 18.76 2.91
N VAL A 19 3.05 18.80 3.29
CA VAL A 19 2.01 17.94 2.67
C VAL A 19 1.78 18.36 1.23
N ILE A 20 1.71 19.67 0.95
CA ILE A 20 1.52 20.19 -0.41
C ILE A 20 2.72 19.82 -1.28
N ASP A 21 3.94 20.04 -0.79
CA ASP A 21 5.17 19.73 -1.51
C ASP A 21 5.31 18.22 -1.78
N ALA A 22 4.92 17.39 -0.81
CA ALA A 22 4.89 15.95 -1.00
C ALA A 22 3.90 15.53 -2.09
N LEU A 23 2.66 16.07 -2.06
CA LEU A 23 1.62 15.77 -3.05
C LEU A 23 2.00 16.22 -4.46
N LEU A 24 2.74 17.32 -4.58
CA LEU A 24 3.26 17.86 -5.85
C LEU A 24 4.57 17.20 -6.30
N PHE A 25 5.09 16.25 -5.53
CA PHE A 25 6.41 15.61 -5.78
C PHE A 25 7.59 16.58 -5.81
N VAL A 26 7.48 17.74 -5.14
CA VAL A 26 8.54 18.75 -5.02
C VAL A 26 9.23 18.69 -3.65
N SER A 27 8.77 17.83 -2.75
CA SER A 27 9.37 17.68 -1.41
C SER A 27 10.84 17.25 -1.52
N PRO A 28 11.75 17.91 -0.76
CA PRO A 28 13.17 17.57 -0.76
C PRO A 28 13.45 16.22 -0.09
N THR A 29 12.46 15.62 0.59
CA THR A 29 12.65 14.38 1.34
C THR A 29 12.40 13.16 0.46
N PRO A 30 13.38 12.24 0.30
CA PRO A 30 13.27 11.10 -0.59
C PRO A 30 12.17 10.10 -0.19
N PHE A 31 11.80 10.06 1.10
CA PHE A 31 10.73 9.18 1.59
C PHE A 31 9.32 9.67 1.19
N SER A 32 9.12 10.96 0.96
CA SER A 32 7.81 11.54 0.62
C SER A 32 7.21 10.94 -0.65
N VAL A 33 8.02 10.81 -1.69
CA VAL A 33 7.60 10.25 -2.99
C VAL A 33 7.00 8.86 -2.82
N TRP A 34 7.66 8.00 -2.04
CA TRP A 34 7.20 6.62 -1.81
C TRP A 34 5.88 6.58 -1.00
N GLY A 35 5.75 7.46 -0.02
CA GLY A 35 4.52 7.62 0.76
C GLY A 35 3.34 8.05 -0.11
N VAL A 36 3.55 9.04 -0.97
CA VAL A 36 2.51 9.55 -1.90
C VAL A 36 2.12 8.50 -2.93
N VAL A 37 3.07 7.78 -3.50
CA VAL A 37 2.78 6.68 -4.45
C VAL A 37 1.97 5.58 -3.76
N ALA A 38 2.35 5.16 -2.54
CA ALA A 38 1.61 4.16 -1.78
C ALA A 38 0.19 4.65 -1.43
N MET A 39 0.03 5.91 -1.06
CA MET A 39 -1.25 6.53 -0.77
C MET A 39 -2.18 6.52 -1.98
N TRP A 40 -1.72 6.97 -3.15
CA TRP A 40 -2.51 6.94 -4.38
C TRP A 40 -2.86 5.52 -4.80
N ALA A 41 -1.94 4.58 -4.71
CA ALA A 41 -2.20 3.18 -4.99
C ALA A 41 -3.28 2.60 -4.05
N ALA A 42 -3.26 2.96 -2.75
CA ALA A 42 -4.28 2.56 -1.80
C ALA A 42 -5.65 3.17 -2.11
N LEU A 43 -5.70 4.43 -2.52
CA LEU A 43 -6.93 5.10 -2.95
C LEU A 43 -7.51 4.42 -4.20
N PHE A 44 -6.69 4.15 -5.22
CA PHE A 44 -7.11 3.44 -6.41
C PHE A 44 -7.61 2.02 -6.10
N ALA A 45 -6.92 1.30 -5.20
CA ALA A 45 -7.36 -0.02 -4.77
C ALA A 45 -8.74 0.02 -4.08
N ALA A 46 -8.97 1.03 -3.23
CA ALA A 46 -10.26 1.24 -2.56
C ALA A 46 -11.37 1.60 -3.54
N CYS A 47 -11.10 2.54 -4.47
CA CYS A 47 -12.04 2.91 -5.53
C CYS A 47 -12.38 1.71 -6.42
N LEU A 48 -11.37 0.95 -6.83
CA LEU A 48 -11.55 -0.26 -7.63
C LEU A 48 -12.41 -1.30 -6.89
N ALA A 49 -12.21 -1.47 -5.58
CA ALA A 49 -13.01 -2.37 -4.75
C ALA A 49 -14.48 -1.90 -4.66
N ALA A 50 -14.69 -0.62 -4.42
CA ALA A 50 -16.04 -0.03 -4.33
C ALA A 50 -16.80 -0.10 -5.65
N LEU A 51 -16.12 0.15 -6.76
CA LEU A 51 -16.70 0.19 -8.10
C LEU A 51 -16.75 -1.18 -8.79
N ARG A 52 -16.18 -2.23 -8.20
CA ARG A 52 -16.08 -3.57 -8.81
C ARG A 52 -17.43 -4.08 -9.38
N ARG A 53 -18.52 -3.90 -8.62
CA ARG A 53 -19.85 -4.35 -9.03
C ARG A 53 -20.41 -3.51 -10.19
N LYS A 54 -20.19 -2.19 -10.17
CA LYS A 54 -20.67 -1.26 -11.22
C LYS A 54 -19.91 -1.44 -12.53
N LEU A 55 -18.61 -1.71 -12.45
CA LEU A 55 -17.73 -1.87 -13.61
C LEU A 55 -17.78 -3.27 -14.22
N SER A 56 -18.54 -4.20 -13.65
CA SER A 56 -18.67 -5.60 -14.12
C SER A 56 -17.31 -6.24 -14.47
N LEU A 57 -16.29 -5.95 -13.67
CA LEU A 57 -14.92 -6.38 -13.96
C LEU A 57 -14.80 -7.90 -13.98
N ARG A 58 -14.16 -8.44 -15.01
CA ARG A 58 -13.82 -9.87 -15.07
C ARG A 58 -12.97 -10.25 -13.86
N ALA A 59 -13.27 -11.40 -13.24
CA ALA A 59 -12.57 -11.88 -12.04
C ALA A 59 -11.04 -11.97 -12.24
N ARG A 60 -10.57 -12.27 -13.46
CA ARG A 60 -9.14 -12.32 -13.78
C ARG A 60 -8.52 -10.93 -13.77
N SER A 61 -9.13 -9.95 -14.45
CA SER A 61 -8.65 -8.56 -14.49
C SER A 61 -8.62 -7.94 -13.08
N TRP A 62 -9.71 -8.11 -12.33
CA TRP A 62 -9.78 -7.68 -10.93
C TRP A 62 -8.61 -8.21 -10.09
N ARG A 63 -8.35 -9.52 -10.15
CA ARG A 63 -7.27 -10.14 -9.36
C ARG A 63 -5.90 -9.59 -9.71
N TRP A 64 -5.61 -9.40 -11.00
CA TRP A 64 -4.33 -8.84 -11.43
C TRP A 64 -4.16 -7.39 -10.99
N SER A 65 -5.14 -6.53 -11.26
CA SER A 65 -5.10 -5.12 -10.85
C SER A 65 -4.96 -4.99 -9.33
N HIS A 66 -5.73 -5.75 -8.56
CA HIS A 66 -5.65 -5.72 -7.10
C HIS A 66 -4.28 -6.18 -6.58
N LYS A 67 -3.72 -7.27 -7.12
CA LYS A 67 -2.39 -7.74 -6.73
C LYS A 67 -1.29 -6.73 -7.05
N THR A 68 -1.33 -6.14 -8.23
CA THR A 68 -0.37 -5.09 -8.62
C THR A 68 -0.45 -3.91 -7.67
N LEU A 69 -1.66 -3.41 -7.36
CA LEU A 69 -1.84 -2.31 -6.44
C LEU A 69 -1.36 -2.65 -5.03
N VAL A 70 -1.67 -3.85 -4.51
CA VAL A 70 -1.17 -4.31 -3.20
C VAL A 70 0.36 -4.35 -3.19
N THR A 71 0.99 -4.85 -4.24
CA THR A 71 2.46 -4.87 -4.34
C THR A 71 3.04 -3.45 -4.31
N VAL A 72 2.46 -2.52 -5.05
CA VAL A 72 2.89 -1.11 -5.04
C VAL A 72 2.70 -0.48 -3.67
N ILE A 73 1.56 -0.71 -3.01
CA ILE A 73 1.27 -0.21 -1.66
C ILE A 73 2.32 -0.71 -0.67
N VAL A 74 2.56 -2.01 -0.64
CA VAL A 74 3.51 -2.62 0.31
C VAL A 74 4.93 -2.13 0.05
N THR A 75 5.39 -2.15 -1.20
CA THR A 75 6.73 -1.67 -1.56
C THR A 75 6.90 -0.19 -1.19
N GLY A 76 5.95 0.66 -1.59
CA GLY A 76 6.00 2.09 -1.29
C GLY A 76 5.96 2.37 0.21
N THR A 77 5.12 1.66 0.97
CA THR A 77 5.04 1.81 2.43
C THR A 77 6.32 1.36 3.13
N VAL A 78 6.90 0.24 2.72
CA VAL A 78 8.15 -0.28 3.30
C VAL A 78 9.31 0.68 3.02
N VAL A 79 9.47 1.12 1.77
CA VAL A 79 10.53 2.08 1.41
C VAL A 79 10.33 3.40 2.14
N HIS A 80 9.10 3.91 2.19
CA HIS A 80 8.76 5.12 2.95
C HIS A 80 9.15 4.99 4.42
N ALA A 81 8.76 3.91 5.09
CA ALA A 81 9.07 3.68 6.50
C ALA A 81 10.58 3.53 6.75
N MET A 82 11.31 2.86 5.86
CA MET A 82 12.76 2.65 6.00
C MET A 82 13.56 3.95 5.82
N LEU A 83 13.10 4.84 4.94
CA LEU A 83 13.77 6.11 4.65
C LEU A 83 13.48 7.22 5.69
N ILE A 84 12.45 7.08 6.53
CA ILE A 84 12.18 8.04 7.61
C ILE A 84 13.23 7.85 8.72
N GLU A 85 13.97 8.88 9.03
CA GLU A 85 14.96 8.89 10.13
C GLU A 85 14.33 9.36 11.45
N GLY A 86 14.85 8.87 12.57
CA GLY A 86 14.60 9.42 13.90
C GLY A 86 13.29 9.04 14.60
N THR A 87 12.36 8.30 13.98
CA THR A 87 11.07 7.96 14.61
C THR A 87 11.07 6.61 15.36
N MET A 88 11.88 5.67 14.93
CA MET A 88 12.02 4.33 15.52
C MET A 88 13.45 3.83 15.33
N GLU A 89 13.87 2.93 16.23
CA GLU A 89 15.13 2.24 16.07
C GLU A 89 15.14 1.37 14.80
N VAL A 90 16.27 1.34 14.10
CA VAL A 90 16.43 0.65 12.80
C VAL A 90 16.01 -0.81 12.87
N TYR A 91 16.33 -1.51 13.95
CA TYR A 91 15.95 -2.93 14.14
C TYR A 91 14.44 -3.11 14.23
N SER A 92 13.74 -2.26 14.97
CA SER A 92 12.27 -2.32 15.10
C SER A 92 11.58 -2.07 13.76
N LYS A 93 12.06 -1.11 12.97
CA LYS A 93 11.56 -0.87 11.61
C LYS A 93 11.78 -2.08 10.71
N ALA A 94 13.00 -2.64 10.71
CA ALA A 94 13.35 -3.79 9.87
C ALA A 94 12.47 -5.01 10.18
N ILE A 95 12.25 -5.30 11.46
CA ILE A 95 11.38 -6.40 11.89
C ILE A 95 9.94 -6.15 11.42
N LEU A 96 9.39 -4.96 11.66
CA LEU A 96 8.03 -4.61 11.25
C LEU A 96 7.85 -4.71 9.73
N CYS A 97 8.77 -4.14 8.96
CA CYS A 97 8.76 -4.21 7.50
C CYS A 97 8.88 -5.65 7.00
N GLY A 98 9.75 -6.46 7.62
CA GLY A 98 9.90 -7.88 7.32
C GLY A 98 8.61 -8.67 7.56
N LEU A 99 7.92 -8.42 8.67
CA LEU A 99 6.63 -9.05 8.97
C LEU A 99 5.55 -8.66 7.97
N VAL A 100 5.48 -7.39 7.57
CA VAL A 100 4.52 -6.91 6.56
C VAL A 100 4.77 -7.57 5.21
N ILE A 101 6.03 -7.66 4.78
CA ILE A 101 6.41 -8.33 3.53
C ILE A 101 6.05 -9.82 3.60
N ALA A 102 6.42 -10.51 4.68
CA ALA A 102 6.13 -11.93 4.86
C ALA A 102 4.62 -12.20 4.83
N ALA A 103 3.82 -11.43 5.58
CA ALA A 103 2.37 -11.56 5.58
C ALA A 103 1.77 -11.33 4.18
N THR A 104 2.27 -10.34 3.44
CA THR A 104 1.81 -10.04 2.08
C THR A 104 2.14 -11.18 1.12
N VAL A 105 3.36 -11.69 1.19
CA VAL A 105 3.82 -12.83 0.36
C VAL A 105 2.94 -14.05 0.64
N LEU A 106 2.74 -14.41 1.90
CA LEU A 106 1.88 -15.54 2.28
C LEU A 106 0.46 -15.35 1.75
N ALA A 107 -0.16 -14.18 1.95
CA ALA A 107 -1.50 -13.89 1.44
C ALA A 107 -1.61 -13.99 -0.09
N LEU A 108 -0.57 -13.58 -0.82
CA LEU A 108 -0.53 -13.69 -2.29
C LEU A 108 -0.36 -15.13 -2.77
N PHE A 109 0.33 -15.99 -1.99
CA PHE A 109 0.52 -17.41 -2.29
C PHE A 109 -0.70 -18.27 -1.93
N ASP A 110 -1.33 -18.04 -0.77
CA ASP A 110 -2.54 -18.78 -0.34
C ASP A 110 -3.69 -18.64 -1.34
N PHE A 111 -3.80 -17.47 -1.98
CA PHE A 111 -4.74 -17.26 -3.08
C PHE A 111 -4.48 -18.17 -4.31
N LYS A 112 -3.24 -18.66 -4.50
CA LYS A 112 -2.92 -19.64 -5.55
C LYS A 112 -3.30 -21.06 -5.14
N PHE A 113 -3.09 -21.41 -3.88
CA PHE A 113 -3.35 -22.76 -3.37
C PHE A 113 -4.85 -23.07 -3.31
N GLY A 114 -5.67 -22.16 -2.79
CA GLY A 114 -7.12 -22.33 -2.73
C GLY A 114 -7.77 -22.53 -4.11
N PHE A 115 -7.21 -21.92 -5.16
CA PHE A 115 -7.72 -22.07 -6.53
C PHE A 115 -7.29 -23.39 -7.18
N ALA A 116 -6.11 -23.91 -6.83
CA ALA A 116 -5.62 -25.19 -7.31
C ALA A 116 -6.46 -26.36 -6.73
N VAL A 117 -6.78 -26.29 -5.44
CA VAL A 117 -7.59 -27.31 -4.74
C VAL A 117 -9.03 -27.32 -5.26
N SER A 118 -9.65 -26.17 -5.51
CA SER A 118 -11.02 -26.10 -6.05
C SER A 118 -11.14 -26.66 -7.47
N LYS A 119 -10.06 -26.63 -8.24
CA LYS A 119 -10.01 -27.17 -9.60
C LYS A 119 -9.80 -28.69 -9.66
N LEU A 120 -9.35 -29.29 -8.57
CA LEU A 120 -9.19 -30.75 -8.44
C LEU A 120 -10.47 -31.44 -7.91
N GLN A 121 -11.45 -30.66 -7.43
CA GLN A 121 -12.72 -31.15 -6.88
C GLN A 121 -13.91 -30.95 -7.83
N SER A 122 -13.70 -30.36 -8.99
CA SER A 122 -14.70 -30.20 -10.07
C SER A 122 -14.40 -31.15 -11.23
#